data_c50aaf6c9ff68cb95fbfb6427212ea5b
#
_entry.id   c50aaf6c9ff68cb95fbfb6427212ea5b
#
_cell.length_a   1.000
_cell.length_b   1.000
_cell.length_c   1.000
_cell.angle_alpha   90.00
_cell.angle_beta   90.00
_cell.angle_gamma   90.00
#
_symmetry.space_group_name_H-M   'P 1'
#
loop_
_entity.id
_entity.type
_entity.pdbx_description
1 polymer ?
#
loop_
_entity_poly.entity_id
_entity_poly.type
_entity_poly.pdbx_seq_one_letter_code
_entity_poly.pdbx_strand_id
1 'polypeptide(L)'
;MLFRSTTSQALFVPAGGIDTDEGHKSFDEFCSDLGEAVSKFLSKPEVALAILGAIRSPDTLQRIAQANSGKLGKVLLASNKLDNPEFPQAQVHTPALLACAMSDEASYGHECFGPISFIVKTPDTHASIQRSQQLVNTQGALTVGVYSTRTEVIDAMTDASLNAKVALSINLTGGVFVNQSAAYSDFHGTGGNPAANASYTDAAYVANRFVVVQRRYHV
;
A
#
# COMPACT_ATOMS: atom_id res chain seq x y z
N MET A 1 0.22 -7.93 -17.25
CA MET A 1 -0.41 -8.72 -16.17
C MET A 1 0.02 -8.11 -14.85
N LEU A 2 -0.92 -7.55 -14.12
CA LEU A 2 -0.65 -6.79 -12.93
C LEU A 2 -0.88 -7.68 -11.71
N PHE A 3 0.20 -8.11 -11.06
CA PHE A 3 0.12 -8.73 -9.75
C PHE A 3 -0.01 -7.64 -8.70
N ARG A 4 -1.10 -7.64 -7.99
CA ARG A 4 -1.27 -6.78 -6.83
C ARG A 4 -1.10 -7.60 -5.58
N SER A 5 0.05 -7.41 -4.96
CA SER A 5 0.31 -7.94 -3.63
C SER A 5 -0.46 -7.12 -2.59
N THR A 6 -0.42 -7.56 -1.35
CA THR A 6 -0.98 -6.84 -0.20
C THR A 6 -0.16 -5.61 0.22
N THR A 7 0.86 -5.24 -0.56
CA THR A 7 1.71 -4.07 -0.29
C THR A 7 0.95 -2.79 -0.62
N SER A 8 0.93 -1.86 0.33
CA SER A 8 0.33 -0.54 0.14
C SER A 8 1.17 0.29 -0.82
N GLN A 9 0.64 0.56 -2.01
CA GLN A 9 1.32 1.39 -3.00
C GLN A 9 1.06 2.88 -2.78
N ALA A 10 -0.18 3.27 -2.49
CA ALA A 10 -0.56 4.65 -2.25
C ALA A 10 -1.19 4.82 -0.87
N LEU A 11 -0.65 5.74 -0.09
CA LEU A 11 -1.16 6.16 1.21
C LEU A 11 -1.70 7.59 1.05
N PHE A 12 -3.01 7.75 1.15
CA PHE A 12 -3.65 9.06 1.06
C PHE A 12 -3.69 9.72 2.43
N VAL A 13 -3.07 10.89 2.55
CA VAL A 13 -2.95 11.63 3.81
C VAL A 13 -3.43 13.06 3.61
N PRO A 14 -4.37 13.56 4.45
CA PRO A 14 -4.85 14.94 4.36
C PRO A 14 -3.74 15.97 4.54
N ALA A 15 -3.83 17.07 3.80
CA ALA A 15 -2.87 18.20 3.91
C ALA A 15 -2.87 18.82 5.32
N GLY A 16 -4.01 18.78 5.99
CA GLY A 16 -4.14 19.24 7.39
C GLY A 16 -3.48 18.31 8.41
N GLY A 17 -2.94 17.15 7.97
CA GLY A 17 -2.34 16.19 8.89
C GLY A 17 -3.33 15.17 9.43
N ILE A 18 -2.89 14.44 10.45
CA ILE A 18 -3.65 13.38 11.11
C ILE A 18 -3.52 13.51 12.64
N ASP A 19 -4.55 13.06 13.34
CA ASP A 19 -4.50 12.93 14.79
C ASP A 19 -4.03 11.53 15.18
N THR A 20 -3.07 11.48 16.10
CA THR A 20 -2.48 10.24 16.62
C THR A 20 -2.58 10.20 18.14
N ASP A 21 -2.20 9.10 18.77
CA ASP A 21 -2.08 8.97 20.24
C ASP A 21 -0.98 9.88 20.83
N GLU A 22 -0.02 10.32 20.01
CA GLU A 22 1.01 11.28 20.37
C GLU A 22 0.60 12.75 20.11
N GLY A 23 -0.62 12.98 19.59
CA GLY A 23 -1.14 14.28 19.21
C GLY A 23 -1.27 14.46 17.71
N HIS A 24 -1.51 15.72 17.30
CA HIS A 24 -1.65 16.06 15.90
C HIS A 24 -0.29 16.07 15.21
N LYS A 25 -0.21 15.38 14.06
CA LYS A 25 0.97 15.39 13.17
C LYS A 25 0.60 16.01 11.83
N SER A 26 1.35 17.00 11.41
CA SER A 26 1.24 17.56 10.05
C SER A 26 1.58 16.50 8.99
N PHE A 27 1.24 16.77 7.75
CA PHE A 27 1.61 15.88 6.63
C PHE A 27 3.13 15.64 6.55
N ASP A 28 3.94 16.68 6.76
CA ASP A 28 5.39 16.57 6.67
C ASP A 28 5.99 15.78 7.85
N GLU A 29 5.46 15.97 9.06
CA GLU A 29 5.84 15.16 10.23
C GLU A 29 5.47 13.68 10.04
N PHE A 30 4.27 13.39 9.56
CA PHE A 30 3.87 12.02 9.22
C PHE A 30 4.82 11.38 8.19
N CYS A 31 5.19 12.13 7.15
CA CYS A 31 6.14 11.65 6.13
C CYS A 31 7.51 11.32 6.74
N SER A 32 8.02 12.20 7.61
CA SER A 32 9.30 11.99 8.30
C SER A 32 9.25 10.76 9.19
N ASP A 33 8.25 10.67 10.06
CA ASP A 33 8.08 9.59 11.03
C ASP A 33 7.95 8.23 10.34
N LEU A 34 7.18 8.17 9.24
CA LEU A 34 7.04 6.93 8.48
C LEU A 34 8.39 6.52 7.84
N GLY A 35 9.12 7.47 7.27
CA GLY A 35 10.45 7.23 6.71
C GLY A 35 11.44 6.72 7.77
N GLU A 36 11.43 7.33 8.96
CA GLU A 36 12.27 6.90 10.08
C GLU A 36 11.86 5.52 10.60
N ALA A 37 10.56 5.25 10.73
CA ALA A 37 10.06 3.96 11.17
C ALA A 37 10.47 2.82 10.22
N VAL A 38 10.36 3.03 8.91
CA VAL A 38 10.81 2.07 7.89
C VAL A 38 12.33 1.87 7.96
N SER A 39 13.10 2.96 8.07
CA SER A 39 14.56 2.89 8.19
C SER A 39 14.99 2.14 9.44
N LYS A 40 14.36 2.42 10.57
CA LYS A 40 14.63 1.76 11.86
C LYS A 40 14.29 0.26 11.79
N PHE A 41 13.16 -0.08 11.19
CA PHE A 41 12.71 -1.46 11.05
C PHE A 41 13.68 -2.30 10.21
N LEU A 42 14.28 -1.71 9.17
CA LEU A 42 15.21 -2.37 8.27
C LEU A 42 16.70 -2.09 8.61
N SER A 43 16.97 -1.52 9.78
CA SER A 43 18.34 -1.11 10.16
C SER A 43 19.30 -2.29 10.39
N LYS A 44 18.77 -3.47 10.72
CA LYS A 44 19.56 -4.68 10.92
C LYS A 44 19.58 -5.48 9.62
N PRO A 45 20.76 -5.68 8.98
CA PRO A 45 20.86 -6.38 7.70
C PRO A 45 20.23 -7.78 7.71
N GLU A 46 20.38 -8.53 8.78
CA GLU A 46 19.81 -9.87 8.92
C GLU A 46 18.26 -9.84 8.92
N VAL A 47 17.65 -8.83 9.54
CA VAL A 47 16.20 -8.64 9.55
C VAL A 47 15.73 -8.20 8.16
N ALA A 48 16.41 -7.25 7.55
CA ALA A 48 16.09 -6.77 6.22
C ALA A 48 16.17 -7.89 5.18
N LEU A 49 17.22 -8.70 5.18
CA LEU A 49 17.40 -9.82 4.26
C LEU A 49 16.38 -10.96 4.48
N ALA A 50 15.91 -11.15 5.72
CA ALA A 50 14.86 -12.12 6.01
C ALA A 50 13.47 -11.71 5.48
N ILE A 51 13.23 -10.39 5.37
CA ILE A 51 11.92 -9.84 4.98
C ILE A 51 11.88 -9.50 3.48
N LEU A 52 12.98 -8.93 2.94
CA LEU A 52 13.02 -8.41 1.58
C LEU A 52 13.37 -9.51 0.58
N GLY A 53 12.52 -9.69 -0.41
CA GLY A 53 12.73 -10.64 -1.49
C GLY A 53 13.70 -10.12 -2.56
N ALA A 54 14.34 -11.05 -3.27
CA ALA A 54 15.17 -10.73 -4.42
C ALA A 54 14.32 -10.27 -5.63
N ILE A 55 14.71 -9.18 -6.23
CA ILE A 55 14.08 -8.62 -7.42
C ILE A 55 14.59 -9.33 -8.66
N ARG A 56 13.66 -9.92 -9.42
CA ARG A 56 13.97 -10.70 -10.61
C ARG A 56 13.80 -9.89 -11.92
N SER A 57 12.90 -8.93 -11.92
CA SER A 57 12.57 -8.15 -13.11
C SER A 57 13.48 -6.94 -13.26
N PRO A 58 14.18 -6.78 -14.40
CA PRO A 58 14.91 -5.56 -14.72
C PRO A 58 14.04 -4.30 -14.70
N ASP A 59 12.77 -4.42 -15.11
CA ASP A 59 11.82 -3.30 -15.10
C ASP A 59 11.55 -2.78 -13.69
N THR A 60 11.55 -3.68 -12.69
CA THR A 60 11.41 -3.27 -11.29
C THR A 60 12.64 -2.50 -10.82
N LEU A 61 13.84 -2.94 -11.19
CA LEU A 61 15.07 -2.21 -10.89
C LEU A 61 15.09 -0.83 -11.56
N GLN A 62 14.60 -0.73 -12.80
CA GLN A 62 14.46 0.54 -13.50
C GLN A 62 13.47 1.48 -12.78
N ARG A 63 12.32 0.97 -12.32
CA ARG A 63 11.36 1.77 -11.54
C ARG A 63 11.97 2.27 -10.22
N ILE A 64 12.74 1.45 -9.53
CA ILE A 64 13.49 1.86 -8.33
C ILE A 64 14.45 3.00 -8.66
N ALA A 65 15.20 2.90 -9.76
CA ALA A 65 16.09 3.97 -10.18
C ALA A 65 15.34 5.27 -10.51
N GLN A 66 14.18 5.18 -11.14
CA GLN A 66 13.29 6.33 -11.39
C GLN A 66 12.77 6.93 -10.09
N ALA A 67 12.34 6.09 -9.13
CA ALA A 67 11.90 6.54 -7.81
C ALA A 67 13.02 7.30 -7.09
N ASN A 68 14.22 6.73 -7.03
CA ASN A 68 15.38 7.36 -6.40
C ASN A 68 15.81 8.68 -7.07
N SER A 69 15.55 8.85 -8.38
CA SER A 69 15.87 10.08 -9.10
C SER A 69 14.92 11.25 -8.82
N GLY A 70 13.84 11.02 -8.07
CA GLY A 70 12.81 12.03 -7.79
C GLY A 70 11.84 12.30 -8.95
N LYS A 71 11.92 11.57 -10.04
CA LYS A 71 11.00 11.73 -11.20
C LYS A 71 9.54 11.39 -10.88
N LEU A 72 9.31 10.54 -9.88
CA LEU A 72 7.99 10.07 -9.48
C LEU A 72 7.41 10.82 -8.27
N GLY A 73 8.17 11.76 -7.69
CA GLY A 73 7.77 12.52 -6.51
C GLY A 73 8.98 12.91 -5.63
N LYS A 74 8.74 13.64 -4.55
CA LYS A 74 9.76 13.99 -3.56
C LYS A 74 10.24 12.72 -2.84
N VAL A 75 11.51 12.39 -2.93
CA VAL A 75 12.10 11.24 -2.24
C VAL A 75 12.16 11.51 -0.74
N LEU A 76 11.46 10.71 0.05
CA LEU A 76 11.50 10.70 1.51
C LEU A 76 12.49 9.66 2.02
N LEU A 77 12.46 8.48 1.41
CA LEU A 77 13.39 7.39 1.66
C LEU A 77 13.83 6.80 0.32
N ALA A 78 15.13 6.84 0.05
CA ALA A 78 15.68 6.22 -1.14
C ALA A 78 15.85 4.71 -0.94
N SER A 79 15.57 3.95 -1.98
CA SER A 79 15.87 2.51 -2.02
C SER A 79 17.36 2.29 -2.17
N ASN A 80 17.92 1.42 -1.35
CA ASN A 80 19.33 1.02 -1.39
C ASN A 80 19.45 -0.47 -1.65
N LYS A 81 20.49 -0.85 -2.42
CA LYS A 81 20.82 -2.25 -2.60
C LYS A 81 21.40 -2.80 -1.30
N LEU A 82 21.00 -4.01 -0.95
CA LEU A 82 21.55 -4.78 0.17
C LEU A 82 22.37 -5.93 -0.38
N ASP A 83 23.57 -6.11 0.16
CA ASP A 83 24.40 -7.26 -0.12
C ASP A 83 23.87 -8.47 0.65
N ASN A 84 23.66 -9.59 -0.05
CA ASN A 84 23.25 -10.85 0.56
C ASN A 84 24.43 -11.82 0.55
N PRO A 85 25.05 -12.12 1.70
CA PRO A 85 26.22 -12.99 1.77
C PRO A 85 25.97 -14.43 1.32
N GLU A 86 24.74 -14.94 1.55
CA GLU A 86 24.34 -16.28 1.15
C GLU A 86 24.06 -16.36 -0.36
N PHE A 87 23.51 -15.27 -0.94
CA PHE A 87 23.16 -15.19 -2.36
C PHE A 87 23.75 -13.92 -2.99
N PRO A 88 25.06 -13.86 -3.29
CA PRO A 88 25.73 -12.63 -3.76
C PRO A 88 25.18 -12.06 -5.07
N GLN A 89 24.50 -12.88 -5.88
CA GLN A 89 23.87 -12.46 -7.14
C GLN A 89 22.46 -11.89 -6.96
N ALA A 90 21.88 -12.00 -5.75
CA ALA A 90 20.53 -11.55 -5.49
C ALA A 90 20.48 -10.02 -5.54
N GLN A 91 19.47 -9.48 -6.23
CA GLN A 91 19.17 -8.05 -6.27
C GLN A 91 18.15 -7.75 -5.17
N VAL A 92 18.63 -7.55 -3.94
CA VAL A 92 17.79 -7.17 -2.81
C VAL A 92 17.88 -5.66 -2.62
N HIS A 93 16.72 -5.00 -2.52
CA HIS A 93 16.62 -3.57 -2.34
C HIS A 93 15.68 -3.20 -1.19
N THR A 94 16.04 -2.18 -0.43
CA THR A 94 15.14 -1.56 0.55
C THR A 94 14.00 -0.82 -0.17
N PRO A 95 12.85 -0.57 0.47
CA PRO A 95 11.78 0.17 -0.15
C PRO A 95 12.16 1.64 -0.40
N ALA A 96 11.59 2.21 -1.47
CA ALA A 96 11.55 3.65 -1.69
C ALA A 96 10.22 4.22 -1.19
N LEU A 97 10.27 5.39 -0.55
CA LEU A 97 9.11 6.12 -0.09
C LEU A 97 9.12 7.51 -0.72
N LEU A 98 8.03 7.88 -1.37
CA LEU A 98 7.92 9.12 -2.13
C LEU A 98 6.71 9.93 -1.67
N ALA A 99 6.83 11.25 -1.59
CA ALA A 99 5.68 12.12 -1.42
C ALA A 99 5.31 12.79 -2.75
N CYS A 100 4.00 12.87 -3.02
CA CYS A 100 3.46 13.55 -4.21
C CYS A 100 2.13 14.22 -3.89
N ALA A 101 1.71 15.15 -4.75
CA ALA A 101 0.40 15.75 -4.66
C ALA A 101 -0.68 14.83 -5.28
N MET A 102 -1.94 15.03 -4.90
CA MET A 102 -3.06 14.29 -5.49
C MET A 102 -3.17 14.50 -7.01
N SER A 103 -2.71 15.65 -7.53
CA SER A 103 -2.65 15.96 -8.97
C SER A 103 -1.64 15.11 -9.74
N ASP A 104 -0.65 14.53 -9.06
CA ASP A 104 0.45 13.78 -9.70
C ASP A 104 0.05 12.34 -10.02
N GLU A 105 -1.15 12.17 -10.58
CA GLU A 105 -1.76 10.86 -10.85
C GLU A 105 -0.89 9.97 -11.73
N ALA A 106 -0.12 10.53 -12.63
CA ALA A 106 0.82 9.79 -13.48
C ALA A 106 1.87 9.01 -12.67
N SER A 107 2.16 9.43 -11.43
CA SER A 107 3.13 8.76 -10.55
C SER A 107 2.53 7.58 -9.79
N TYR A 108 1.37 7.76 -9.17
CA TYR A 108 0.78 6.77 -8.25
C TYR A 108 -0.51 6.12 -8.76
N GLY A 109 -1.10 6.65 -9.83
CA GLY A 109 -2.41 6.24 -10.35
C GLY A 109 -2.42 4.93 -11.13
N HIS A 110 -1.28 4.31 -11.35
CA HIS A 110 -1.12 2.99 -11.95
C HIS A 110 -0.23 2.11 -11.08
N GLU A 111 -0.24 0.79 -11.31
CA GLU A 111 0.59 -0.10 -10.52
C GLU A 111 2.08 0.13 -10.79
N CYS A 112 2.81 0.50 -9.75
CA CYS A 112 4.26 0.62 -9.76
C CYS A 112 4.86 -0.62 -9.06
N PHE A 113 4.87 -1.75 -9.76
CA PHE A 113 5.30 -3.02 -9.17
C PHE A 113 6.75 -2.98 -8.70
N GLY A 114 6.94 -3.16 -7.40
CA GLY A 114 8.24 -3.10 -6.72
C GLY A 114 8.10 -2.57 -5.30
N PRO A 115 9.19 -2.47 -4.55
CA PRO A 115 9.20 -1.91 -3.20
C PRO A 115 9.16 -0.37 -3.27
N ILE A 116 8.08 0.18 -3.82
CA ILE A 116 7.89 1.62 -4.02
C ILE A 116 6.52 1.99 -3.50
N SER A 117 6.46 2.95 -2.57
CA SER A 117 5.22 3.46 -2.00
C SER A 117 5.16 4.98 -2.11
N PHE A 118 3.95 5.49 -2.33
CA PHE A 118 3.66 6.92 -2.45
C PHE A 118 2.83 7.39 -1.27
N ILE A 119 3.23 8.50 -0.64
CA ILE A 119 2.40 9.26 0.30
C ILE A 119 1.80 10.40 -0.50
N VAL A 120 0.50 10.30 -0.73
CA VAL A 120 -0.24 11.23 -1.58
C VAL A 120 -0.93 12.28 -0.71
N LYS A 121 -0.51 13.54 -0.86
CA LYS A 121 -1.11 14.66 -0.15
C LYS A 121 -2.46 15.00 -0.76
N THR A 122 -3.52 14.87 0.01
CA THR A 122 -4.90 15.19 -0.40
C THR A 122 -5.39 16.48 0.28
N PRO A 123 -6.36 17.21 -0.28
CA PRO A 123 -6.93 18.38 0.38
C PRO A 123 -7.46 18.10 1.78
N ASP A 124 -8.20 17.01 1.93
CA ASP A 124 -8.85 16.59 3.16
C ASP A 124 -9.13 15.07 3.17
N THR A 125 -9.73 14.58 4.26
CA THR A 125 -10.09 13.17 4.44
C THR A 125 -11.12 12.69 3.41
N HIS A 126 -12.08 13.55 3.03
CA HIS A 126 -13.10 13.19 2.05
C HIS A 126 -12.47 12.95 0.68
N ALA A 127 -11.57 13.85 0.25
CA ALA A 127 -10.79 13.68 -0.98
C ALA A 127 -9.92 12.42 -0.96
N SER A 128 -9.35 12.06 0.20
CA SER A 128 -8.61 10.80 0.38
C SER A 128 -9.49 9.58 0.09
N ILE A 129 -10.69 9.55 0.67
CA ILE A 129 -11.65 8.44 0.51
C ILE A 129 -12.12 8.35 -0.95
N GLN A 130 -12.53 9.47 -1.54
CA GLN A 130 -12.98 9.51 -2.93
C GLN A 130 -11.89 9.06 -3.89
N ARG A 131 -10.66 9.53 -3.69
CA ARG A 131 -9.55 9.15 -4.55
C ARG A 131 -9.19 7.68 -4.43
N SER A 132 -9.21 7.13 -3.22
CA SER A 132 -9.02 5.70 -2.99
C SER A 132 -10.07 4.86 -3.72
N GLN A 133 -11.36 5.22 -3.58
CA GLN A 133 -12.47 4.56 -4.28
C GLN A 133 -12.31 4.64 -5.81
N GLN A 134 -11.95 5.82 -6.34
CA GLN A 134 -11.74 6.01 -7.78
C GLN A 134 -10.62 5.11 -8.31
N LEU A 135 -9.49 5.03 -7.60
CA LEU A 135 -8.38 4.15 -7.99
C LEU A 135 -8.79 2.67 -7.99
N VAL A 136 -9.54 2.24 -6.96
CA VAL A 136 -10.06 0.87 -6.92
C VAL A 136 -10.97 0.60 -8.12
N ASN A 137 -11.86 1.52 -8.45
CA ASN A 137 -12.79 1.36 -9.58
C ASN A 137 -12.07 1.31 -10.94
N THR A 138 -10.99 2.07 -11.11
CA THR A 138 -10.28 2.19 -12.40
C THR A 138 -9.16 1.18 -12.56
N GLN A 139 -8.46 0.85 -11.49
CA GLN A 139 -7.27 0.00 -11.51
C GLN A 139 -7.48 -1.36 -10.82
N GLY A 140 -8.55 -1.50 -10.04
CA GLY A 140 -8.76 -2.62 -9.14
C GLY A 140 -7.83 -2.55 -7.92
N ALA A 141 -8.19 -3.29 -6.87
CA ALA A 141 -7.31 -3.52 -5.72
C ALA A 141 -7.67 -4.85 -5.05
N LEU A 142 -6.71 -5.48 -4.41
CA LEU A 142 -6.95 -6.68 -3.61
C LEU A 142 -7.66 -6.32 -2.30
N THR A 143 -7.19 -5.27 -1.65
CA THR A 143 -7.72 -4.75 -0.40
C THR A 143 -7.42 -3.27 -0.25
N VAL A 144 -8.20 -2.59 0.55
CA VAL A 144 -7.96 -1.21 0.97
C VAL A 144 -7.80 -1.18 2.48
N GLY A 145 -6.94 -0.30 3.00
CA GLY A 145 -6.77 -0.08 4.42
C GLY A 145 -7.22 1.31 4.85
N VAL A 146 -7.79 1.42 6.03
CA VAL A 146 -8.05 2.70 6.71
C VAL A 146 -7.58 2.63 8.15
N TYR A 147 -6.91 3.69 8.58
CA TYR A 147 -6.49 3.89 9.97
C TYR A 147 -7.13 5.17 10.48
N SER A 148 -8.06 5.04 11.40
CA SER A 148 -8.78 6.17 12.00
C SER A 148 -9.46 5.74 13.29
N THR A 149 -9.56 6.65 14.26
CA THR A 149 -10.39 6.50 15.45
C THR A 149 -11.76 7.15 15.27
N ARG A 150 -11.94 7.94 14.22
CA ARG A 150 -13.19 8.67 13.91
C ARG A 150 -14.19 7.78 13.21
N THR A 151 -15.34 7.58 13.84
CA THR A 151 -16.42 6.70 13.33
C THR A 151 -16.90 7.14 11.96
N GLU A 152 -17.10 8.45 11.73
CA GLU A 152 -17.54 8.97 10.46
C GLU A 152 -16.58 8.71 9.30
N VAL A 153 -15.27 8.65 9.57
CA VAL A 153 -14.25 8.29 8.57
C VAL A 153 -14.31 6.79 8.25
N ILE A 154 -14.47 5.97 9.29
CA ILE A 154 -14.58 4.52 9.13
C ILE A 154 -15.83 4.15 8.35
N ASP A 155 -16.96 4.76 8.67
CA ASP A 155 -18.25 4.51 8.00
C ASP A 155 -18.18 4.96 6.54
N ALA A 156 -17.67 6.16 6.25
CA ALA A 156 -17.50 6.65 4.88
C ALA A 156 -16.56 5.76 4.05
N MET A 157 -15.48 5.25 4.67
CA MET A 157 -14.55 4.34 3.98
C MET A 157 -15.17 2.95 3.77
N THR A 158 -16.02 2.50 4.70
CA THR A 158 -16.78 1.26 4.56
C THR A 158 -17.75 1.35 3.37
N ASP A 159 -18.53 2.43 3.27
CA ASP A 159 -19.44 2.66 2.14
C ASP A 159 -18.68 2.76 0.81
N ALA A 160 -17.55 3.48 0.78
CA ALA A 160 -16.71 3.59 -0.41
C ALA A 160 -16.17 2.22 -0.86
N SER A 161 -15.75 1.37 0.11
CA SER A 161 -15.24 0.03 -0.17
C SER A 161 -16.32 -0.93 -0.65
N LEU A 162 -17.51 -0.86 -0.09
CA LEU A 162 -18.69 -1.63 -0.54
C LEU A 162 -19.06 -1.24 -1.98
N ASN A 163 -19.13 0.05 -2.28
CA ASN A 163 -19.41 0.55 -3.62
C ASN A 163 -18.36 0.13 -4.65
N ALA A 164 -17.09 0.12 -4.25
CA ALA A 164 -15.97 -0.33 -5.10
C ALA A 164 -15.79 -1.86 -5.11
N LYS A 165 -16.57 -2.62 -4.32
CA LYS A 165 -16.50 -4.07 -4.20
C LYS A 165 -15.10 -4.57 -3.85
N VAL A 166 -14.47 -3.94 -2.88
CA VAL A 166 -13.13 -4.26 -2.40
C VAL A 166 -13.13 -4.62 -0.92
N ALA A 167 -12.32 -5.58 -0.52
CA ALA A 167 -12.14 -5.94 0.88
C ALA A 167 -11.47 -4.79 1.65
N LEU A 168 -11.96 -4.50 2.86
CA LEU A 168 -11.51 -3.40 3.71
C LEU A 168 -10.84 -3.90 4.99
N SER A 169 -9.69 -3.33 5.29
CA SER A 169 -8.94 -3.50 6.54
C SER A 169 -9.06 -2.24 7.38
N ILE A 170 -9.63 -2.33 8.57
CA ILE A 170 -9.82 -1.19 9.48
C ILE A 170 -8.92 -1.34 10.70
N ASN A 171 -7.96 -0.43 10.86
CA ASN A 171 -7.04 -0.37 12.00
C ASN A 171 -6.26 -1.68 12.23
N LEU A 172 -5.95 -2.44 11.19
CA LEU A 172 -5.18 -3.66 11.31
C LEU A 172 -3.69 -3.33 11.45
N THR A 173 -3.06 -3.81 12.52
CA THR A 173 -1.67 -3.55 12.90
C THR A 173 -1.00 -4.81 13.45
N GLY A 174 0.32 -4.79 13.59
CA GLY A 174 1.09 -5.90 14.17
C GLY A 174 1.04 -7.15 13.29
N GLY A 175 0.87 -8.31 13.89
CA GLY A 175 0.86 -9.60 13.19
C GLY A 175 -0.32 -9.81 12.23
N VAL A 176 -1.38 -9.01 12.35
CA VAL A 176 -2.54 -9.00 11.42
C VAL A 176 -2.70 -7.58 10.89
N PHE A 177 -1.98 -7.25 9.86
CA PHE A 177 -1.90 -5.90 9.26
C PHE A 177 -2.72 -5.76 7.97
N VAL A 178 -3.34 -6.82 7.48
CA VAL A 178 -4.14 -6.83 6.25
C VAL A 178 -5.31 -7.80 6.40
N ASN A 179 -6.39 -7.56 5.66
CA ASN A 179 -7.52 -8.47 5.61
C ASN A 179 -7.08 -9.85 5.10
N GLN A 180 -7.03 -10.82 6.01
CA GLN A 180 -6.49 -12.14 5.73
C GLN A 180 -7.37 -12.94 4.78
N SER A 181 -8.68 -12.71 4.81
CA SER A 181 -9.60 -13.35 3.86
C SER A 181 -9.34 -12.91 2.42
N ALA A 182 -8.90 -11.66 2.19
CA ALA A 182 -8.50 -11.19 0.87
C ALA A 182 -7.07 -11.61 0.52
N ALA A 183 -6.13 -11.49 1.48
CA ALA A 183 -4.70 -11.68 1.23
C ALA A 183 -4.29 -13.15 1.04
N TYR A 184 -4.92 -14.07 1.77
CA TYR A 184 -4.50 -15.48 1.87
C TYR A 184 -5.57 -16.49 1.43
N SER A 185 -6.68 -16.02 0.86
CA SER A 185 -7.72 -16.88 0.30
C SER A 185 -7.53 -17.06 -1.21
N ASP A 186 -8.35 -17.93 -1.78
CA ASP A 186 -8.43 -18.14 -3.22
C ASP A 186 -8.74 -16.85 -3.99
N PHE A 187 -9.37 -15.86 -3.36
CA PHE A 187 -9.63 -14.55 -3.95
C PHE A 187 -8.35 -13.86 -4.42
N HIS A 188 -7.23 -14.00 -3.71
CA HIS A 188 -5.95 -13.43 -4.11
C HIS A 188 -5.50 -13.93 -5.48
N GLY A 189 -5.68 -15.20 -5.74
CA GLY A 189 -5.21 -15.86 -6.95
C GLY A 189 -6.28 -16.09 -8.03
N THR A 190 -7.50 -15.58 -7.87
CA THR A 190 -8.62 -15.93 -8.74
C THR A 190 -9.01 -14.85 -9.73
N GLY A 191 -9.73 -15.22 -10.78
CA GLY A 191 -10.29 -14.30 -11.76
C GLY A 191 -11.40 -13.38 -11.21
N GLY A 192 -11.89 -13.60 -9.99
CA GLY A 192 -12.79 -12.68 -9.29
C GLY A 192 -12.13 -11.41 -8.78
N ASN A 193 -10.81 -11.43 -8.68
CA ASN A 193 -10.00 -10.26 -8.36
C ASN A 193 -9.40 -9.70 -9.65
N PRO A 194 -9.72 -8.45 -10.07
CA PRO A 194 -9.19 -7.86 -11.29
C PRO A 194 -7.66 -7.78 -11.35
N ALA A 195 -7.02 -7.83 -10.18
CA ALA A 195 -5.56 -7.81 -10.05
C ALA A 195 -4.92 -9.21 -10.07
N ALA A 196 -5.71 -10.28 -10.03
CA ALA A 196 -5.21 -11.65 -10.02
C ALA A 196 -5.04 -12.21 -11.44
N ASN A 197 -4.30 -13.30 -11.54
CA ASN A 197 -3.99 -13.97 -12.80
C ASN A 197 -4.53 -15.40 -12.90
N ALA A 198 -5.16 -15.91 -11.87
CA ALA A 198 -5.73 -17.24 -11.89
C ALA A 198 -7.08 -17.26 -12.63
N SER A 199 -7.37 -18.32 -13.33
CA SER A 199 -8.45 -18.40 -14.30
C SER A 199 -9.42 -19.55 -14.07
N TYR A 200 -9.28 -20.32 -13.00
CA TYR A 200 -10.03 -21.55 -12.80
C TYR A 200 -11.25 -21.40 -11.89
N THR A 201 -11.57 -20.20 -11.42
CA THR A 201 -12.69 -19.96 -10.52
C THR A 201 -13.74 -19.09 -11.20
N ASP A 202 -15.00 -19.37 -10.95
CA ASP A 202 -16.11 -18.53 -11.38
C ASP A 202 -15.97 -17.15 -10.72
N ALA A 203 -15.71 -16.13 -11.53
CA ALA A 203 -15.50 -14.77 -11.09
C ALA A 203 -16.73 -14.20 -10.34
N ALA A 204 -17.95 -14.54 -10.76
CA ALA A 204 -19.17 -14.09 -10.09
C ALA A 204 -19.32 -14.71 -8.70
N TYR A 205 -18.95 -15.98 -8.55
CA TYR A 205 -18.97 -16.67 -7.28
C TYR A 205 -17.97 -16.07 -6.30
N VAL A 206 -16.75 -15.81 -6.74
CA VAL A 206 -15.69 -15.25 -5.89
C VAL A 206 -15.99 -13.82 -5.51
N ALA A 207 -16.37 -12.97 -6.46
CA ALA A 207 -16.65 -11.55 -6.22
C ALA A 207 -17.81 -11.32 -5.24
N ASN A 208 -18.82 -12.19 -5.25
CA ASN A 208 -19.96 -12.09 -4.33
C ASN A 208 -19.67 -12.64 -2.92
N ARG A 209 -18.69 -13.51 -2.76
CA ARG A 209 -18.42 -14.17 -1.47
C ARG A 209 -17.35 -13.53 -0.61
N PHE A 210 -16.39 -12.83 -1.21
CA PHE A 210 -15.16 -12.43 -0.55
C PHE A 210 -14.93 -10.93 -0.41
N VAL A 211 -15.98 -10.13 -0.56
CA VAL A 211 -15.92 -8.72 -0.14
C VAL A 211 -16.11 -8.68 1.38
N VAL A 212 -15.02 -8.55 2.12
CA VAL A 212 -14.98 -8.69 3.58
C VAL A 212 -14.42 -7.42 4.21
N VAL A 213 -15.08 -6.94 5.26
CA VAL A 213 -14.56 -5.90 6.16
C VAL A 213 -13.96 -6.59 7.38
N GLN A 214 -12.69 -6.33 7.67
CA GLN A 214 -12.03 -6.81 8.88
C GLN A 214 -11.56 -5.63 9.72
N ARG A 215 -11.99 -5.56 10.98
CA ARG A 215 -11.71 -4.45 11.89
C ARG A 215 -11.06 -4.94 13.17
N ARG A 216 -10.05 -4.21 13.62
CA ARG A 216 -9.54 -4.29 14.98
C ARG A 216 -10.17 -3.19 15.83
N TYR A 217 -10.67 -3.56 16.99
CA TYR A 217 -11.10 -2.64 18.02
C TYR A 217 -9.96 -2.48 19.03
N HIS A 218 -9.66 -1.23 19.39
CA HIS A 218 -8.80 -0.96 20.53
C HIS A 218 -9.65 -1.10 21.81
N VAL A 219 -9.14 -1.89 22.74
CA VAL A 219 -9.77 -2.11 24.06
C VAL A 219 -9.08 -1.20 25.05
#